data_8df92690943c48e2058441849960edfe
#
_entry.id   8df92690943c48e2058441849960edfe
#
_cell.length_a   1.000
_cell.length_b   1.000
_cell.length_c   1.000
_cell.angle_alpha   90.00
_cell.angle_beta   90.00
_cell.angle_gamma   90.00
#
_symmetry.space_group_name_H-M   'P 1'
#
loop_
_entity.id
_entity.type
_entity.pdbx_description
1 polymer ?
#
loop_
_entity_poly.entity_id
_entity_poly.type
_entity_poly.pdbx_seq_one_letter_code
_entity_poly.pdbx_strand_id
1 'polypeptide(L)'
;MSDAKQTSLSPEIRDIWTDAYKFHATFEGMGNTPEEWERCAFTMAQLSAKHNNHPLAVELFLAAYDYLSKARKPMAVAEAMAGAGASG
;
A
#
# COMPACT_ATOMS: atom_id res chain seq x y z
N MET A 1 1.87 27.13 -19.11
CA MET A 1 1.67 26.60 -19.27
C MET A 1 1.43 25.57 -18.87
N SER A 2 1.35 25.33 -19.02
CA SER A 2 1.15 24.13 -18.90
C SER A 2 1.28 23.61 -17.62
N ASP A 3 1.97 24.05 -16.96
CA ASP A 3 2.15 23.57 -15.76
C ASP A 3 0.96 23.57 -15.03
N ALA A 4 0.22 24.44 -15.18
CA ALA A 4 -1.00 24.43 -14.46
C ALA A 4 -1.67 23.17 -14.68
N LYS A 5 -1.50 22.65 -15.83
CA LYS A 5 -2.16 21.49 -16.05
C LYS A 5 -1.64 20.43 -15.30
N GLN A 6 -0.44 20.42 -15.09
CA GLN A 6 0.08 19.34 -14.43
C GLN A 6 -0.44 19.31 -13.11
N THR A 7 -0.80 20.40 -12.60
CA THR A 7 -1.27 20.41 -11.27
C THR A 7 -2.71 20.20 -11.24
N SER A 8 -3.26 19.65 -12.28
CA SER A 8 -4.67 19.54 -12.33
C SER A 8 -5.24 18.39 -11.53
N LEU A 9 -4.46 17.69 -10.75
CA LEU A 9 -5.04 16.66 -9.91
C LEU A 9 -6.01 17.30 -8.94
N SER A 10 -7.15 16.69 -8.76
CA SER A 10 -8.14 17.22 -7.84
C SER A 10 -7.62 17.10 -6.41
N PRO A 11 -8.19 17.88 -5.49
CA PRO A 11 -7.77 17.75 -4.11
C PRO A 11 -7.94 16.35 -3.57
N GLU A 12 -8.99 15.66 -3.98
CA GLU A 12 -9.21 14.30 -3.51
C GLU A 12 -8.10 13.39 -3.99
N ILE A 13 -7.71 13.50 -5.24
CA ILE A 13 -6.65 12.65 -5.77
C ILE A 13 -5.33 12.93 -5.06
N ARG A 14 -5.04 14.21 -4.80
CA ARG A 14 -3.83 14.54 -4.09
C ARG A 14 -3.86 13.98 -2.68
N ASP A 15 -5.02 14.05 -2.02
CA ASP A 15 -5.13 13.51 -0.68
C ASP A 15 -4.92 12.00 -0.68
N ILE A 16 -5.41 11.32 -1.70
CA ILE A 16 -5.23 9.87 -1.79
C ILE A 16 -3.74 9.53 -1.90
N TRP A 17 -3.01 10.24 -2.75
CA TRP A 17 -1.58 10.00 -2.87
C TRP A 17 -0.86 10.31 -1.56
N THR A 18 -1.27 11.38 -0.89
CA THR A 18 -0.66 11.76 0.38
C THR A 18 -0.93 10.69 1.44
N ASP A 19 -2.17 10.21 1.51
CA ASP A 19 -2.51 9.20 2.49
C ASP A 19 -1.79 7.90 2.20
N ALA A 20 -1.61 7.56 0.92
CA ALA A 20 -0.89 6.34 0.57
C ALA A 20 0.58 6.46 1.03
N TYR A 21 1.17 7.61 0.84
CA TYR A 21 2.53 7.82 1.30
C TYR A 21 2.62 7.70 2.81
N LYS A 22 1.68 8.33 3.52
CA LYS A 22 1.70 8.28 4.97
C LYS A 22 1.44 6.88 5.49
N PHE A 23 0.55 6.15 4.84
CA PHE A 23 0.27 4.78 5.21
C PHE A 23 1.55 3.95 5.09
N HIS A 24 2.21 4.05 3.96
CA HIS A 24 3.44 3.30 3.74
C HIS A 24 4.49 3.70 4.78
N ALA A 25 4.66 5.00 4.99
CA ALA A 25 5.68 5.46 5.93
C ALA A 25 5.40 4.99 7.35
N THR A 26 4.12 4.97 7.72
CA THR A 26 3.74 4.56 9.07
C THR A 26 4.13 3.11 9.34
N PHE A 27 3.96 2.24 8.35
CA PHE A 27 4.19 0.83 8.58
C PHE A 27 5.51 0.31 8.00
N GLU A 28 6.31 1.21 7.44
CA GLU A 28 7.56 0.79 6.83
C GLU A 28 8.47 0.08 7.84
N GLY A 29 8.52 0.58 9.06
CA GLY A 29 9.42 0.00 10.04
C GLY A 29 8.74 -0.94 11.02
N MET A 30 7.51 -1.35 10.76
CA MET A 30 6.82 -2.18 11.72
C MET A 30 7.43 -3.57 11.77
N GLY A 31 7.18 -4.26 12.87
CA GLY A 31 7.63 -5.63 13.00
C GLY A 31 6.75 -6.56 12.19
N ASN A 32 6.91 -7.85 12.42
CA ASN A 32 6.19 -8.83 11.62
C ASN A 32 5.27 -9.67 12.50
N THR A 33 4.61 -9.03 13.47
CA THR A 33 3.71 -9.74 14.35
C THR A 33 2.30 -9.70 13.81
N PRO A 34 1.47 -10.69 14.18
CA PRO A 34 0.09 -10.66 13.72
C PRO A 34 -0.63 -9.36 14.12
N GLU A 35 -0.33 -8.83 15.30
CA GLU A 35 -0.99 -7.61 15.73
C GLU A 35 -0.66 -6.44 14.84
N GLU A 36 0.59 -6.36 14.41
CA GLU A 36 0.99 -5.27 13.55
C GLU A 36 0.37 -5.39 12.18
N TRP A 37 0.27 -6.61 11.67
CA TRP A 37 -0.38 -6.81 10.38
C TRP A 37 -1.86 -6.51 10.46
N GLU A 38 -2.51 -6.85 11.58
CA GLU A 38 -3.90 -6.51 11.76
C GLU A 38 -4.11 -5.01 11.80
N ARG A 39 -3.21 -4.30 12.48
CA ARG A 39 -3.33 -2.84 12.53
C ARG A 39 -3.13 -2.24 11.15
N CYS A 40 -2.20 -2.79 10.40
CA CYS A 40 -1.94 -2.31 9.06
C CYS A 40 -3.17 -2.51 8.17
N ALA A 41 -3.76 -3.69 8.23
CA ALA A 41 -4.95 -3.97 7.43
C ALA A 41 -6.13 -3.11 7.86
N PHE A 42 -6.28 -2.90 9.16
CA PHE A 42 -7.36 -2.08 9.66
C PHE A 42 -7.19 -0.63 9.20
N THR A 43 -5.97 -0.11 9.28
CA THR A 43 -5.70 1.23 8.83
C THR A 43 -5.96 1.37 7.34
N MET A 44 -5.57 0.37 6.56
CA MET A 44 -5.82 0.38 5.14
C MET A 44 -7.32 0.47 4.86
N ALA A 45 -8.10 -0.32 5.59
CA ALA A 45 -9.55 -0.30 5.40
C ALA A 45 -10.13 1.06 5.78
N GLN A 46 -9.61 1.65 6.86
CA GLN A 46 -10.11 2.95 7.27
C GLN A 46 -9.79 4.02 6.24
N LEU A 47 -8.60 3.98 5.69
CA LEU A 47 -8.22 4.97 4.69
C LEU A 47 -9.01 4.79 3.41
N SER A 48 -9.28 3.55 3.02
CA SER A 48 -10.10 3.32 1.85
C SER A 48 -11.50 3.88 2.08
N ALA A 49 -12.05 3.66 3.26
CA ALA A 49 -13.39 4.17 3.56
C ALA A 49 -13.40 5.69 3.61
N LYS A 50 -12.32 6.29 4.10
CA LYS A 50 -12.21 7.74 4.15
C LYS A 50 -12.41 8.33 2.77
N HIS A 51 -11.93 7.64 1.75
CA HIS A 51 -12.04 8.10 0.38
C HIS A 51 -13.18 7.42 -0.36
N ASN A 52 -14.13 6.87 0.39
CA ASN A 52 -15.31 6.22 -0.20
C ASN A 52 -14.94 5.11 -1.14
N ASN A 53 -13.90 4.40 -0.82
CA ASN A 53 -13.39 3.28 -1.61
C ASN A 53 -13.11 3.70 -3.04
N HIS A 54 -12.58 4.91 -3.19
CA HIS A 54 -12.19 5.40 -4.50
C HIS A 54 -11.25 4.39 -5.13
N PRO A 55 -11.41 4.07 -6.40
CA PRO A 55 -10.58 3.03 -7.04
C PRO A 55 -9.09 3.29 -6.89
N LEU A 56 -8.65 4.52 -7.04
CA LEU A 56 -7.24 4.83 -6.89
C LEU A 56 -6.78 4.57 -5.47
N ALA A 57 -7.60 4.96 -4.48
CA ALA A 57 -7.23 4.76 -3.08
C ALA A 57 -7.08 3.28 -2.80
N VAL A 58 -8.05 2.47 -3.22
CA VAL A 58 -8.00 1.05 -2.97
C VAL A 58 -6.74 0.46 -3.60
N GLU A 59 -6.45 0.82 -4.83
CA GLU A 59 -5.29 0.27 -5.50
C GLU A 59 -3.98 0.69 -4.87
N LEU A 60 -3.87 1.96 -4.48
CA LEU A 60 -2.64 2.43 -3.86
C LEU A 60 -2.40 1.80 -2.50
N PHE A 61 -3.45 1.72 -1.69
CA PHE A 61 -3.29 1.14 -0.37
C PHE A 61 -2.98 -0.35 -0.47
N LEU A 62 -3.62 -1.05 -1.39
CA LEU A 62 -3.31 -2.45 -1.59
C LEU A 62 -1.90 -2.65 -2.09
N ALA A 63 -1.45 -1.77 -3.00
CA ALA A 63 -0.10 -1.87 -3.51
C ALA A 63 0.93 -1.67 -2.40
N ALA A 64 0.68 -0.68 -1.53
CA ALA A 64 1.59 -0.43 -0.42
C ALA A 64 1.58 -1.61 0.54
N TYR A 65 0.39 -2.14 0.85
CA TYR A 65 0.28 -3.27 1.75
C TYR A 65 1.02 -4.48 1.16
N ASP A 66 0.84 -4.72 -0.13
CA ASP A 66 1.48 -5.85 -0.78
C ASP A 66 2.99 -5.69 -0.76
N TYR A 67 3.49 -4.49 -1.03
CA TYR A 67 4.91 -4.24 -0.98
C TYR A 67 5.46 -4.48 0.43
N LEU A 68 4.75 -3.98 1.44
CA LEU A 68 5.19 -4.17 2.82
C LEU A 68 5.19 -5.64 3.19
N SER A 69 4.20 -6.38 2.69
CA SER A 69 4.13 -7.80 2.97
C SER A 69 5.34 -8.52 2.40
N LYS A 70 5.69 -8.18 1.17
CA LYS A 70 6.85 -8.82 0.56
C LYS A 70 8.13 -8.44 1.27
N ALA A 71 8.24 -7.19 1.69
CA ALA A 71 9.44 -6.74 2.37
C ALA A 71 9.59 -7.35 3.75
N ARG A 72 8.46 -7.57 4.43
CA ARG A 72 8.49 -8.09 5.78
C ARG A 72 8.52 -9.60 5.88
N LYS A 73 8.19 -10.28 4.80
CA LYS A 73 8.18 -11.73 4.78
C LYS A 73 9.05 -12.23 3.65
N PRO A 74 10.30 -11.81 3.62
CA PRO A 74 11.16 -12.16 2.49
C PRO A 74 11.36 -13.65 2.34
N MET A 75 11.39 -14.38 3.45
CA MET A 75 11.60 -15.82 3.36
C MET A 75 10.42 -16.50 2.68
N ALA A 76 9.23 -16.14 3.08
CA ALA A 76 8.05 -16.74 2.49
C ALA A 76 7.98 -16.42 1.01
N VAL A 77 8.30 -15.19 0.66
CA VAL A 77 8.27 -14.79 -0.74
C VAL A 77 9.33 -15.56 -1.51
N ALA A 78 10.52 -15.65 -0.95
CA ALA A 78 11.60 -16.36 -1.62
C ALA A 78 11.25 -17.82 -1.84
N GLU A 79 10.64 -18.44 -0.85
CA GLU A 79 10.25 -19.83 -0.99
C GLU A 79 9.19 -20.00 -2.06
N ALA A 80 8.22 -19.13 -2.08
CA ALA A 80 7.18 -19.22 -3.07
C ALA A 80 7.75 -19.03 -4.47
N MET A 81 8.66 -18.10 -4.61
CA MET A 81 9.25 -17.86 -5.91
C MET A 81 10.18 -18.99 -6.32
N ALA A 82 10.90 -19.52 -5.37
CA ALA A 82 11.78 -20.63 -5.67
C ALA A 82 10.97 -21.84 -6.10
N GLY A 83 9.85 -22.07 -5.40
CA GLY A 83 8.98 -23.18 -5.79
C GLY A 83 8.42 -22.98 -7.18
N ALA A 84 7.97 -21.77 -7.46
CA ALA A 84 7.41 -21.51 -8.76
C ALA A 84 8.49 -21.66 -9.82
N GLY A 85 9.69 -21.18 -9.53
CA GLY A 85 10.77 -21.32 -10.47
C GLY A 85 11.16 -22.76 -10.68
N ALA A 86 11.16 -23.52 -9.61
CA ALA A 86 11.53 -24.91 -9.71
C ALA A 86 10.50 -25.68 -10.52
N SER A 87 9.24 -25.32 -10.35
CA SER A 87 8.23 -26.04 -11.09
C SER A 87 8.14 -25.53 -12.51
N GLY A 88 8.64 -24.37 -12.74
CA GLY A 88 8.63 -23.86 -14.10
C GLY A 88 9.79 -24.43 -14.84
#